data_241b96230c7e00b571ca4550150352da
#
_entry.id   241b96230c7e00b571ca4550150352da
#
_cell.length_a   1.000
_cell.length_b   1.000
_cell.length_c   1.000
_cell.angle_alpha   90.00
_cell.angle_beta   90.00
_cell.angle_gamma   90.00
#
_symmetry.space_group_name_H-M   'P 1'
#
loop_
_entity.id
_entity.type
_entity.pdbx_description
1 polymer ?
#
loop_
_entity_poly.entity_id
_entity_poly.type
_entity_poly.pdbx_seq_one_letter_code
_entity_poly.pdbx_strand_id
1 'polypeptide(L)'
;HLMRWQSKWSVGFPGWHLECSAMSTKYLGKTFDIHGGGQDLKFPHHENEIAQNHGACGCQPAHYWMHGNMLLLNGRKMSKSEGNSILPMELIAGSNPIIPESFSPMAIRFFMLQSHYRSTLDLTHDALKAAEKGLSRLRDAYGLLAKLQVNPGREDLKVNQTIQSEIDGMYEDMSNDFNTSKTIARLFELASIINIYYNNPQTDAGLNEESIELLQKAFDHFLGSILGIRLKDDVVGDSENFTDGLMEVILELRAKARENKDWPTSDLIRDKLSRLDIQVKDGKDGVTWSIVK
;
A
#
# COMPACT_ATOMS: atom_id res chain seq x y z
N HIS A 1 -2.63 5.79 38.88
CA HIS A 1 -1.64 6.52 38.11
C HIS A 1 -0.32 6.62 38.87
N LEU A 2 0.80 6.37 38.18
CA LEU A 2 2.15 6.49 38.76
C LEU A 2 2.56 7.97 38.92
N MET A 3 2.21 8.82 37.93
CA MET A 3 2.45 10.26 38.01
C MET A 3 1.34 10.93 38.82
N ARG A 4 1.68 11.35 40.03
CA ARG A 4 0.83 12.12 40.93
C ARG A 4 1.64 13.13 41.71
N TRP A 5 1.09 14.31 41.93
CA TRP A 5 1.72 15.33 42.80
C TRP A 5 0.66 16.15 43.51
N GLN A 6 1.10 16.80 44.57
CA GLN A 6 0.28 17.71 45.35
C GLN A 6 0.05 19.00 44.58
N SER A 7 -1.20 19.42 44.47
CA SER A 7 -1.61 20.71 43.94
C SER A 7 -2.42 21.50 44.96
N LYS A 8 -2.75 22.75 44.62
CA LYS A 8 -3.62 23.56 45.51
C LYS A 8 -5.06 23.01 45.59
N TRP A 9 -5.45 22.12 44.72
CA TRP A 9 -6.80 21.51 44.75
C TRP A 9 -6.79 20.12 45.41
N SER A 10 -5.78 19.33 45.21
CA SER A 10 -5.59 18.02 45.85
C SER A 10 -4.40 17.31 45.21
N VAL A 11 -4.12 16.05 45.63
CA VAL A 11 -3.23 15.14 44.90
C VAL A 11 -3.90 14.72 43.60
N GLY A 12 -3.25 14.93 42.47
CA GLY A 12 -3.76 14.61 41.17
C GLY A 12 -2.67 14.40 40.11
N PHE A 13 -3.07 14.24 38.89
CA PHE A 13 -2.24 14.16 37.70
C PHE A 13 -2.81 15.07 36.60
N PRO A 14 -2.00 15.53 35.62
CA PRO A 14 -2.49 16.37 34.54
C PRO A 14 -3.43 15.58 33.65
N GLY A 15 -4.42 16.26 33.07
CA GLY A 15 -5.19 15.68 31.98
C GLY A 15 -4.30 15.48 30.74
N TRP A 16 -4.53 14.42 30.00
CA TRP A 16 -3.79 14.08 28.79
C TRP A 16 -3.68 15.24 27.79
N HIS A 17 -4.79 16.00 27.59
CA HIS A 17 -4.80 17.21 26.75
C HIS A 17 -3.77 18.28 27.19
N LEU A 18 -3.48 18.42 28.49
CA LEU A 18 -2.46 19.34 28.99
C LEU A 18 -1.05 18.93 28.56
N GLU A 19 -0.80 17.62 28.55
CA GLU A 19 0.48 17.08 28.07
C GLU A 19 0.68 17.42 26.59
N CYS A 20 -0.34 17.23 25.77
CA CYS A 20 -0.31 17.59 24.35
C CYS A 20 -0.11 19.10 24.14
N SER A 21 -0.84 19.95 24.86
CA SER A 21 -0.67 21.41 24.78
C SER A 21 0.76 21.85 25.16
N ALA A 22 1.33 21.27 26.21
CA ALA A 22 2.67 21.60 26.66
C ALA A 22 3.75 21.11 25.65
N MET A 23 3.61 19.89 25.14
CA MET A 23 4.57 19.30 24.19
C MET A 23 4.51 20.02 22.83
N SER A 24 3.33 20.25 22.29
CA SER A 24 3.18 20.95 21.01
C SER A 24 3.75 22.37 21.08
N THR A 25 3.43 23.11 22.13
CA THR A 25 3.98 24.47 22.33
C THR A 25 5.51 24.47 22.44
N LYS A 26 6.07 23.46 23.12
CA LYS A 26 7.52 23.34 23.32
C LYS A 26 8.29 23.02 22.03
N TYR A 27 7.76 22.09 21.22
CA TYR A 27 8.50 21.55 20.07
C TYR A 27 8.07 22.12 18.72
N LEU A 28 6.81 22.54 18.58
CA LEU A 28 6.25 23.05 17.32
C LEU A 28 5.96 24.56 17.36
N GLY A 29 5.98 25.15 18.56
CA GLY A 29 5.67 26.56 18.74
C GLY A 29 4.21 26.79 19.20
N LYS A 30 3.83 28.06 19.34
CA LYS A 30 2.50 28.44 19.86
C LYS A 30 1.37 28.07 18.92
N THR A 31 1.65 28.06 17.62
CA THR A 31 0.72 27.68 16.57
C THR A 31 1.50 26.88 15.52
N PHE A 32 0.96 25.75 15.09
CA PHE A 32 1.54 24.89 14.07
C PHE A 32 0.52 24.58 12.96
N ASP A 33 0.93 23.93 11.90
CA ASP A 33 0.09 23.84 10.69
C ASP A 33 -1.08 22.87 10.88
N ILE A 34 -0.81 21.59 11.21
CA ILE A 34 -1.83 20.53 11.22
C ILE A 34 -1.77 19.76 12.53
N HIS A 35 -2.93 19.61 13.19
CA HIS A 35 -3.12 18.72 14.33
C HIS A 35 -4.10 17.61 13.96
N GLY A 36 -3.66 16.36 14.15
CA GLY A 36 -4.45 15.19 13.78
C GLY A 36 -4.76 14.29 14.98
N GLY A 37 -5.88 13.58 14.90
CA GLY A 37 -6.26 12.60 15.89
C GLY A 37 -7.44 11.74 15.45
N GLY A 38 -7.88 10.84 16.33
CA GLY A 38 -9.12 10.11 16.14
C GLY A 38 -10.35 10.99 16.32
N GLN A 39 -11.47 10.61 15.73
CA GLN A 39 -12.74 11.32 15.89
C GLN A 39 -13.17 11.42 17.35
N ASP A 40 -12.80 10.46 18.18
CA ASP A 40 -13.05 10.42 19.63
C ASP A 40 -12.25 11.47 20.41
N LEU A 41 -11.13 11.96 19.87
CA LEU A 41 -10.35 13.04 20.47
C LEU A 41 -10.91 14.43 20.20
N LYS A 42 -11.81 14.59 19.21
CA LYS A 42 -12.38 15.88 18.88
C LYS A 42 -12.99 16.58 20.12
N PHE A 43 -13.74 15.80 20.91
CA PHE A 43 -14.29 16.24 22.18
C PHE A 43 -14.14 15.13 23.24
N PRO A 44 -13.65 15.44 24.45
CA PRO A 44 -13.27 16.78 24.95
C PRO A 44 -11.78 17.14 24.73
N HIS A 45 -10.94 16.24 24.19
CA HIS A 45 -9.47 16.37 24.22
C HIS A 45 -8.97 17.59 23.43
N HIS A 46 -9.24 17.67 22.14
CA HIS A 46 -8.78 18.77 21.29
C HIS A 46 -9.45 20.10 21.63
N GLU A 47 -10.71 20.08 22.04
CA GLU A 47 -11.39 21.28 22.54
C GLU A 47 -10.71 21.84 23.81
N ASN A 48 -10.23 20.97 24.70
CA ASN A 48 -9.46 21.38 25.87
C ASN A 48 -8.09 21.92 25.48
N GLU A 49 -7.42 21.38 24.47
CA GLU A 49 -6.17 21.94 23.96
C GLU A 49 -6.36 23.34 23.40
N ILE A 50 -7.44 23.58 22.63
CA ILE A 50 -7.82 24.90 22.13
C ILE A 50 -8.03 25.87 23.30
N ALA A 51 -8.83 25.48 24.28
CA ALA A 51 -9.12 26.33 25.44
C ALA A 51 -7.86 26.65 26.26
N GLN A 52 -6.95 25.67 26.45
CA GLN A 52 -5.69 25.84 27.17
C GLN A 52 -4.73 26.79 26.44
N ASN A 53 -4.55 26.63 25.14
CA ASN A 53 -3.70 27.53 24.36
C ASN A 53 -4.28 28.93 24.31
N HIS A 54 -5.60 29.07 24.14
CA HIS A 54 -6.26 30.38 24.21
C HIS A 54 -6.04 31.06 25.56
N GLY A 55 -6.19 30.33 26.66
CA GLY A 55 -5.93 30.84 28.00
C GLY A 55 -4.46 31.16 28.28
N ALA A 56 -3.53 30.41 27.72
CA ALA A 56 -2.09 30.56 27.98
C ALA A 56 -1.42 31.65 27.13
N CYS A 57 -1.81 31.80 25.86
CA CYS A 57 -1.15 32.72 24.93
C CYS A 57 -2.10 33.54 24.04
N GLY A 58 -3.42 33.36 24.15
CA GLY A 58 -4.40 34.01 23.29
C GLY A 58 -4.39 33.53 21.83
N CYS A 59 -3.78 32.38 21.56
CA CYS A 59 -3.56 31.85 20.20
C CYS A 59 -4.28 30.51 20.00
N GLN A 60 -4.54 30.19 18.72
CA GLN A 60 -4.98 28.86 18.32
C GLN A 60 -3.77 27.92 18.25
N PRO A 61 -3.86 26.65 18.72
CA PRO A 61 -2.73 25.72 18.67
C PRO A 61 -2.42 25.23 17.26
N ALA A 62 -3.42 25.12 16.38
CA ALA A 62 -3.23 24.67 15.02
C ALA A 62 -4.10 25.41 14.01
N HIS A 63 -3.61 25.52 12.75
CA HIS A 63 -4.38 26.09 11.65
C HIS A 63 -5.43 25.13 11.13
N TYR A 64 -5.11 23.81 11.05
CA TYR A 64 -5.98 22.79 10.52
C TYR A 64 -6.09 21.61 11.49
N TRP A 65 -7.31 21.08 11.61
CA TRP A 65 -7.62 19.92 12.42
C TRP A 65 -8.08 18.77 11.55
N MET A 66 -7.41 17.62 11.67
CA MET A 66 -7.75 16.42 10.91
C MET A 66 -8.18 15.30 11.86
N HIS A 67 -9.40 14.76 11.64
CA HIS A 67 -9.93 13.70 12.48
C HIS A 67 -10.20 12.45 11.65
N GLY A 68 -9.41 11.39 11.88
CA GLY A 68 -9.65 10.07 11.32
C GLY A 68 -10.81 9.38 12.02
N ASN A 69 -11.63 8.67 11.24
CA ASN A 69 -12.71 7.87 11.81
C ASN A 69 -12.19 6.52 12.32
N MET A 70 -13.09 5.72 12.88
CA MET A 70 -12.74 4.46 13.52
C MET A 70 -12.35 3.38 12.52
N LEU A 71 -11.34 2.59 12.90
CA LEU A 71 -11.05 1.30 12.31
C LEU A 71 -11.78 0.22 13.12
N LEU A 72 -12.69 -0.48 12.45
CA LEU A 72 -13.38 -1.65 13.00
C LEU A 72 -12.65 -2.93 12.59
N LEU A 73 -12.91 -4.01 13.30
CA LEU A 73 -12.50 -5.37 12.94
C LEU A 73 -13.76 -6.25 12.90
N ASN A 74 -14.13 -6.70 11.71
CA ASN A 74 -15.36 -7.46 11.47
C ASN A 74 -16.61 -6.78 12.07
N GLY A 75 -16.77 -5.47 11.77
CA GLY A 75 -17.89 -4.67 12.20
C GLY A 75 -17.88 -4.24 13.68
N ARG A 76 -16.83 -4.58 14.44
CA ARG A 76 -16.72 -4.27 15.86
C ARG A 76 -15.54 -3.35 16.17
N LYS A 77 -15.72 -2.46 17.15
CA LYS A 77 -14.61 -1.64 17.65
C LYS A 77 -13.53 -2.54 18.25
N MET A 78 -12.27 -2.30 17.88
CA MET A 78 -11.14 -3.02 18.46
C MET A 78 -10.94 -2.65 19.94
N SER A 79 -10.81 -3.65 20.79
CA SER A 79 -10.63 -3.49 22.23
C SER A 79 -9.76 -4.62 22.78
N LYS A 80 -8.79 -4.28 23.63
CA LYS A 80 -7.96 -5.28 24.31
C LYS A 80 -8.79 -6.18 25.25
N SER A 81 -9.83 -5.62 25.86
CA SER A 81 -10.72 -6.37 26.77
C SER A 81 -11.56 -7.42 26.05
N GLU A 82 -11.88 -7.21 24.78
CA GLU A 82 -12.64 -8.16 23.96
C GLU A 82 -11.74 -9.12 23.20
N GLY A 83 -10.41 -8.97 23.29
CA GLY A 83 -9.46 -9.83 22.60
C GLY A 83 -9.51 -9.73 21.07
N ASN A 84 -10.17 -8.70 20.54
CA ASN A 84 -10.34 -8.46 19.10
C ASN A 84 -9.38 -7.40 18.55
N SER A 85 -8.20 -7.26 19.12
CA SER A 85 -7.16 -6.37 18.60
C SER A 85 -6.23 -7.12 17.65
N ILE A 86 -5.73 -6.43 16.63
CA ILE A 86 -4.77 -6.96 15.66
C ILE A 86 -3.60 -5.98 15.51
N LEU A 87 -2.38 -6.52 15.52
CA LEU A 87 -1.18 -5.71 15.28
C LEU A 87 -0.83 -5.73 13.78
N PRO A 88 -0.26 -4.64 13.24
CA PRO A 88 0.18 -4.61 11.84
C PRO A 88 1.13 -5.76 11.49
N MET A 89 2.03 -6.14 12.39
CA MET A 89 2.97 -7.25 12.19
C MET A 89 2.27 -8.61 12.11
N GLU A 90 1.15 -8.78 12.81
CA GLU A 90 0.36 -10.02 12.74
C GLU A 90 -0.35 -10.15 11.38
N LEU A 91 -0.81 -9.04 10.79
CA LEU A 91 -1.35 -9.03 9.42
C LEU A 91 -0.28 -9.37 8.38
N ILE A 92 0.94 -8.82 8.56
CA ILE A 92 2.06 -9.08 7.65
C ILE A 92 2.52 -10.54 7.76
N ALA A 93 2.58 -11.07 8.98
CA ALA A 93 3.01 -12.44 9.23
C ALA A 93 1.91 -13.51 9.01
N GLY A 94 0.63 -13.10 8.90
CA GLY A 94 -0.49 -14.04 8.87
C GLY A 94 -0.67 -14.83 10.18
N SER A 95 -0.24 -14.27 11.31
CA SER A 95 -0.22 -14.97 12.60
C SER A 95 -1.41 -14.67 13.50
N ASN A 96 -2.30 -13.76 13.10
CA ASN A 96 -3.48 -13.43 13.90
C ASN A 96 -4.61 -14.44 13.65
N PRO A 97 -5.25 -14.99 14.69
CA PRO A 97 -6.29 -16.02 14.55
C PRO A 97 -7.57 -15.50 13.85
N ILE A 98 -7.82 -14.18 13.84
CA ILE A 98 -9.00 -13.58 13.19
C ILE A 98 -8.76 -13.42 11.69
N ILE A 99 -7.51 -13.08 11.30
CA ILE A 99 -7.08 -12.95 9.90
C ILE A 99 -5.81 -13.81 9.74
N PRO A 100 -5.94 -15.13 9.54
CA PRO A 100 -4.82 -16.06 9.54
C PRO A 100 -4.13 -16.18 8.18
N GLU A 101 -4.09 -15.07 7.42
CA GLU A 101 -3.42 -14.97 6.14
C GLU A 101 -2.48 -13.78 6.15
N SER A 102 -1.34 -13.93 5.50
CA SER A 102 -0.33 -12.87 5.39
C SER A 102 -0.70 -11.91 4.26
N PHE A 103 -0.56 -10.62 4.54
CA PHE A 103 -0.79 -9.55 3.56
C PHE A 103 0.44 -8.66 3.44
N SER A 104 0.78 -8.27 2.20
CA SER A 104 1.89 -7.35 2.01
C SER A 104 1.62 -5.99 2.67
N PRO A 105 2.65 -5.28 3.18
CA PRO A 105 2.48 -3.95 3.73
C PRO A 105 1.80 -2.98 2.75
N MET A 106 2.04 -3.16 1.45
CA MET A 106 1.42 -2.34 0.41
C MET A 106 -0.06 -2.64 0.21
N ALA A 107 -0.49 -3.91 0.34
CA ALA A 107 -1.90 -4.27 0.31
C ALA A 107 -2.67 -3.67 1.50
N ILE A 108 -2.09 -3.74 2.70
CA ILE A 108 -2.66 -3.13 3.91
C ILE A 108 -2.75 -1.60 3.74
N ARG A 109 -1.69 -0.96 3.25
CA ARG A 109 -1.71 0.48 2.97
C ARG A 109 -2.76 0.85 1.94
N PHE A 110 -2.85 0.10 0.85
CA PHE A 110 -3.82 0.33 -0.21
C PHE A 110 -5.26 0.17 0.30
N PHE A 111 -5.52 -0.86 1.11
CA PHE A 111 -6.81 -1.05 1.79
C PHE A 111 -7.21 0.19 2.58
N MET A 112 -6.31 0.76 3.38
CA MET A 112 -6.60 1.96 4.17
C MET A 112 -6.90 3.18 3.29
N LEU A 113 -6.20 3.33 2.16
CA LEU A 113 -6.36 4.46 1.24
C LEU A 113 -7.62 4.37 0.36
N GLN A 114 -8.23 3.19 0.23
CA GLN A 114 -9.49 3.01 -0.52
C GLN A 114 -10.70 3.64 0.17
N SER A 115 -10.59 4.04 1.44
CA SER A 115 -11.62 4.75 2.17
C SER A 115 -11.15 6.16 2.52
N HIS A 116 -12.09 7.12 2.48
CA HIS A 116 -11.78 8.45 2.96
C HIS A 116 -11.49 8.41 4.47
N TYR A 117 -10.47 9.11 4.95
CA TYR A 117 -10.03 9.05 6.34
C TYR A 117 -11.10 9.46 7.37
N ARG A 118 -12.11 10.25 6.94
CA ARG A 118 -13.28 10.62 7.77
C ARG A 118 -14.35 9.52 7.84
N SER A 119 -14.25 8.48 7.00
CA SER A 119 -15.21 7.37 6.99
C SER A 119 -14.74 6.24 7.89
N THR A 120 -15.69 5.53 8.48
CA THR A 120 -15.39 4.29 9.21
C THR A 120 -14.82 3.26 8.24
N LEU A 121 -13.73 2.62 8.62
CA LEU A 121 -13.09 1.55 7.86
C LEU A 121 -13.26 0.23 8.61
N ASP A 122 -13.78 -0.79 7.93
CA ASP A 122 -13.94 -2.12 8.52
C ASP A 122 -12.89 -3.09 7.97
N LEU A 123 -11.97 -3.48 8.83
CA LEU A 123 -10.93 -4.44 8.53
C LEU A 123 -11.51 -5.85 8.56
N THR A 124 -11.63 -6.45 7.39
CA THR A 124 -12.05 -7.84 7.22
C THR A 124 -11.06 -8.56 6.32
N HIS A 125 -11.01 -9.88 6.43
CA HIS A 125 -10.19 -10.71 5.55
C HIS A 125 -10.54 -10.50 4.07
N ASP A 126 -11.83 -10.48 3.74
CA ASP A 126 -12.28 -10.32 2.35
C ASP A 126 -11.96 -8.94 1.80
N ALA A 127 -12.05 -7.89 2.62
CA ALA A 127 -11.68 -6.53 2.22
C ALA A 127 -10.18 -6.40 1.92
N LEU A 128 -9.32 -7.03 2.73
CA LEU A 128 -7.88 -7.08 2.46
C LEU A 128 -7.57 -7.84 1.17
N LYS A 129 -8.21 -8.99 0.93
CA LYS A 129 -8.08 -9.73 -0.34
C LYS A 129 -8.54 -8.93 -1.56
N ALA A 130 -9.63 -8.21 -1.41
CA ALA A 130 -10.13 -7.33 -2.48
C ALA A 130 -9.15 -6.19 -2.76
N ALA A 131 -8.57 -5.60 -1.72
CA ALA A 131 -7.55 -4.55 -1.84
C ALA A 131 -6.28 -5.07 -2.53
N GLU A 132 -5.80 -6.25 -2.15
CA GLU A 132 -4.63 -6.89 -2.78
C GLU A 132 -4.85 -7.14 -4.27
N LYS A 133 -6.01 -7.70 -4.65
CA LYS A 133 -6.39 -7.87 -6.07
C LYS A 133 -6.48 -6.54 -6.81
N GLY A 134 -7.04 -5.51 -6.16
CA GLY A 134 -7.13 -4.16 -6.72
C GLY A 134 -5.75 -3.56 -6.97
N LEU A 135 -4.85 -3.69 -6.01
CA LEU A 135 -3.47 -3.23 -6.12
C LEU A 135 -2.72 -3.95 -7.25
N SER A 136 -2.85 -5.29 -7.34
CA SER A 136 -2.26 -6.07 -8.44
C SER A 136 -2.73 -5.54 -9.80
N ARG A 137 -4.04 -5.30 -9.98
CA ARG A 137 -4.58 -4.76 -11.23
C ARG A 137 -3.97 -3.40 -11.62
N LEU A 138 -3.74 -2.50 -10.67
CA LEU A 138 -3.09 -1.21 -10.94
C LEU A 138 -1.62 -1.40 -11.33
N ARG A 139 -0.90 -2.30 -10.67
CA ARG A 139 0.50 -2.64 -10.99
C ARG A 139 0.64 -3.31 -12.35
N ASP A 140 -0.27 -4.24 -12.67
CA ASP A 140 -0.34 -4.89 -13.97
C ASP A 140 -0.53 -3.86 -15.08
N ALA A 141 -1.50 -2.95 -14.93
CA ALA A 141 -1.73 -1.87 -15.88
C ALA A 141 -0.50 -0.96 -16.04
N TYR A 142 0.14 -0.58 -14.93
CA TYR A 142 1.40 0.16 -14.97
C TYR A 142 2.50 -0.58 -15.73
N GLY A 143 2.63 -1.88 -15.52
CA GLY A 143 3.59 -2.74 -16.23
C GLY A 143 3.33 -2.85 -17.75
N LEU A 144 2.10 -2.58 -18.20
CA LEU A 144 1.73 -2.56 -19.62
C LEU A 144 2.10 -1.24 -20.31
N LEU A 145 2.27 -0.12 -19.58
CA LEU A 145 2.57 1.18 -20.18
C LEU A 145 3.80 1.14 -21.10
N ALA A 146 4.87 0.48 -20.68
CA ALA A 146 6.09 0.34 -21.47
C ALA A 146 5.91 -0.52 -22.75
N LYS A 147 4.77 -1.21 -22.90
CA LYS A 147 4.46 -2.08 -24.02
C LYS A 147 3.40 -1.48 -24.94
N LEU A 148 2.81 -0.33 -24.58
CA LEU A 148 1.85 0.36 -25.42
C LEU A 148 2.53 0.87 -26.69
N GLN A 149 1.82 0.74 -27.80
CA GLN A 149 2.28 1.22 -29.11
C GLN A 149 1.56 2.51 -29.46
N VAL A 150 2.32 3.45 -29.97
CA VAL A 150 1.79 4.69 -30.54
C VAL A 150 1.31 4.38 -31.96
N ASN A 151 0.09 4.80 -32.32
CA ASN A 151 -0.43 4.71 -33.68
C ASN A 151 -0.41 6.11 -34.34
N PRO A 152 0.69 6.51 -35.01
CA PRO A 152 0.79 7.84 -35.59
C PRO A 152 -0.30 8.11 -36.63
N GLY A 153 -0.96 9.26 -36.51
CA GLY A 153 -1.99 9.70 -37.45
C GLY A 153 -3.37 9.08 -37.26
N ARG A 154 -3.57 8.33 -36.17
CA ARG A 154 -4.87 7.74 -35.78
C ARG A 154 -5.14 7.98 -34.31
N GLU A 155 -5.00 9.22 -33.87
CA GLU A 155 -5.15 9.60 -32.47
C GLU A 155 -6.62 9.64 -32.05
N ASP A 156 -6.95 9.03 -30.90
CA ASP A 156 -8.24 9.19 -30.26
C ASP A 156 -8.23 10.44 -29.37
N LEU A 157 -8.64 11.55 -29.95
CA LEU A 157 -8.69 12.84 -29.23
C LEU A 157 -9.61 12.81 -28.01
N LYS A 158 -10.67 11.99 -28.04
CA LYS A 158 -11.60 11.87 -26.89
C LYS A 158 -10.92 11.17 -25.72
N VAL A 159 -10.19 10.09 -25.99
CA VAL A 159 -9.46 9.37 -24.94
C VAL A 159 -8.34 10.23 -24.36
N ASN A 160 -7.60 10.95 -25.18
CA ASN A 160 -6.57 11.88 -24.71
C ASN A 160 -7.15 12.96 -23.79
N GLN A 161 -8.32 13.53 -24.14
CA GLN A 161 -9.05 14.45 -23.27
C GLN A 161 -9.54 13.78 -21.99
N THR A 162 -9.99 12.52 -22.05
CA THR A 162 -10.40 11.76 -20.87
C THR A 162 -9.23 11.54 -19.92
N ILE A 163 -8.07 11.15 -20.42
CA ILE A 163 -6.86 10.97 -19.61
C ILE A 163 -6.52 12.27 -18.86
N GLN A 164 -6.50 13.41 -19.58
CA GLN A 164 -6.23 14.70 -18.94
C GLN A 164 -7.28 15.06 -17.88
N SER A 165 -8.56 14.84 -18.18
CA SER A 165 -9.66 15.11 -17.23
C SER A 165 -9.57 14.24 -15.98
N GLU A 166 -9.17 12.96 -16.10
CA GLU A 166 -8.96 12.10 -14.94
C GLU A 166 -7.77 12.58 -14.09
N ILE A 167 -6.70 13.03 -14.72
CA ILE A 167 -5.52 13.57 -14.03
C ILE A 167 -5.88 14.87 -13.28
N ASP A 168 -6.55 15.80 -13.94
CA ASP A 168 -7.00 17.04 -13.31
C ASP A 168 -7.93 16.77 -12.14
N GLY A 169 -8.87 15.82 -12.31
CA GLY A 169 -9.74 15.37 -11.24
C GLY A 169 -9.03 14.71 -10.07
N MET A 170 -7.89 14.03 -10.27
CA MET A 170 -7.08 13.51 -9.15
C MET A 170 -6.46 14.65 -8.32
N TYR A 171 -5.99 15.73 -8.96
CA TYR A 171 -5.52 16.92 -8.24
C TYR A 171 -6.64 17.59 -7.44
N GLU A 172 -7.84 17.70 -8.03
CA GLU A 172 -9.02 18.24 -7.34
C GLU A 172 -9.39 17.37 -6.13
N ASP A 173 -9.45 16.04 -6.30
CA ASP A 173 -9.78 15.11 -5.23
C ASP A 173 -8.78 15.17 -4.07
N MET A 174 -7.47 15.23 -4.37
CA MET A 174 -6.45 15.37 -3.34
C MET A 174 -6.47 16.74 -2.67
N SER A 175 -6.77 17.81 -3.41
CA SER A 175 -6.90 19.18 -2.88
C SER A 175 -8.18 19.37 -2.07
N ASN A 176 -9.17 18.51 -2.24
CA ASN A 176 -10.43 18.54 -1.50
C ASN A 176 -10.43 17.50 -0.38
N ASP A 177 -9.74 17.85 0.71
CA ASP A 177 -9.70 17.07 1.95
C ASP A 177 -9.05 15.68 1.79
N PHE A 178 -8.00 15.58 0.95
CA PHE A 178 -7.22 14.35 0.75
C PHE A 178 -8.08 13.13 0.37
N ASN A 179 -8.94 13.28 -0.63
CA ASN A 179 -9.88 12.23 -1.03
C ASN A 179 -9.19 11.10 -1.82
N THR A 180 -8.40 10.30 -1.11
CA THR A 180 -7.63 9.18 -1.69
C THR A 180 -8.53 8.15 -2.38
N SER A 181 -9.73 7.93 -1.87
CA SER A 181 -10.67 6.94 -2.45
C SER A 181 -11.10 7.33 -3.86
N LYS A 182 -11.40 8.61 -4.11
CA LYS A 182 -11.73 9.10 -5.45
C LYS A 182 -10.51 9.08 -6.38
N THR A 183 -9.35 9.50 -5.88
CA THR A 183 -8.09 9.43 -6.64
C THR A 183 -7.80 8.00 -7.09
N ILE A 184 -7.99 7.00 -6.22
CA ILE A 184 -7.83 5.58 -6.57
C ILE A 184 -8.85 5.14 -7.62
N ALA A 185 -10.11 5.59 -7.53
CA ALA A 185 -11.12 5.28 -8.54
C ALA A 185 -10.71 5.79 -9.92
N ARG A 186 -10.18 7.02 -10.03
CA ARG A 186 -9.67 7.57 -11.29
C ARG A 186 -8.45 6.81 -11.81
N LEU A 187 -7.55 6.33 -10.92
CA LEU A 187 -6.46 5.45 -11.33
C LEU A 187 -6.96 4.14 -11.94
N PHE A 188 -8.09 3.59 -11.48
CA PHE A 188 -8.71 2.42 -12.11
C PHE A 188 -9.31 2.75 -13.48
N GLU A 189 -9.87 3.94 -13.70
CA GLU A 189 -10.30 4.38 -15.03
C GLU A 189 -9.11 4.47 -16.00
N LEU A 190 -7.99 5.08 -15.56
CA LEU A 190 -6.76 5.11 -16.35
C LEU A 190 -6.22 3.68 -16.62
N ALA A 191 -6.24 2.79 -15.63
CA ALA A 191 -5.86 1.40 -15.81
C ALA A 191 -6.76 0.67 -16.82
N SER A 192 -8.06 0.98 -16.85
CA SER A 192 -9.00 0.45 -17.86
C SER A 192 -8.62 0.92 -19.25
N ILE A 193 -8.30 2.20 -19.44
CA ILE A 193 -7.83 2.74 -20.72
C ILE A 193 -6.56 1.99 -21.18
N ILE A 194 -5.56 1.85 -20.30
CA ILE A 194 -4.31 1.13 -20.61
C ILE A 194 -4.62 -0.29 -21.11
N ASN A 195 -5.48 -1.03 -20.38
CA ASN A 195 -5.82 -2.40 -20.73
C ASN A 195 -6.57 -2.49 -22.07
N ILE A 196 -7.49 -1.55 -22.37
CA ILE A 196 -8.24 -1.52 -23.62
C ILE A 196 -7.27 -1.37 -24.81
N TYR A 197 -6.38 -0.39 -24.76
CA TYR A 197 -5.43 -0.10 -25.85
C TYR A 197 -4.33 -1.15 -25.98
N TYR A 198 -3.91 -1.76 -24.89
CA TYR A 198 -2.95 -2.86 -24.92
C TYR A 198 -3.54 -4.12 -25.59
N ASN A 199 -4.77 -4.49 -25.25
CA ASN A 199 -5.41 -5.69 -25.76
C ASN A 199 -5.97 -5.54 -27.20
N ASN A 200 -6.14 -4.30 -27.67
CA ASN A 200 -6.69 -4.01 -28.99
C ASN A 200 -5.75 -3.09 -29.78
N PRO A 201 -4.52 -3.51 -30.10
CA PRO A 201 -3.51 -2.67 -30.77
C PRO A 201 -3.89 -2.30 -32.23
N GLN A 202 -4.90 -2.96 -32.79
CA GLN A 202 -5.37 -2.76 -34.19
C GLN A 202 -6.63 -1.89 -34.29
N THR A 203 -7.02 -1.20 -33.20
CA THR A 203 -8.13 -0.23 -33.27
C THR A 203 -7.76 0.92 -34.22
N ASP A 204 -8.79 1.42 -34.95
CA ASP A 204 -8.59 2.54 -35.89
C ASP A 204 -8.15 3.85 -35.22
N ALA A 205 -8.22 3.93 -33.90
CA ALA A 205 -7.78 5.05 -33.09
C ALA A 205 -6.87 4.57 -31.96
N GLY A 206 -5.77 5.28 -31.69
CA GLY A 206 -4.74 4.90 -30.70
C GLY A 206 -4.38 6.05 -29.77
N LEU A 207 -3.59 5.73 -28.75
CA LEU A 207 -2.96 6.72 -27.88
C LEU A 207 -1.82 7.41 -28.62
N ASN A 208 -1.64 8.70 -28.40
CA ASN A 208 -0.44 9.40 -28.86
C ASN A 208 0.69 9.28 -27.79
N GLU A 209 1.88 9.70 -28.16
CA GLU A 209 3.04 9.65 -27.27
C GLU A 209 2.85 10.46 -26.00
N GLU A 210 2.26 11.66 -26.11
CA GLU A 210 1.95 12.55 -24.99
C GLU A 210 1.01 11.90 -23.98
N SER A 211 -0.04 11.18 -24.45
CA SER A 211 -0.98 10.49 -23.57
C SER A 211 -0.35 9.33 -22.82
N ILE A 212 0.55 8.58 -23.46
CA ILE A 212 1.30 7.50 -22.80
C ILE A 212 2.22 8.09 -21.72
N GLU A 213 2.89 9.20 -22.02
CA GLU A 213 3.73 9.90 -21.04
C GLU A 213 2.91 10.45 -19.87
N LEU A 214 1.74 11.03 -20.14
CA LEU A 214 0.81 11.50 -19.10
C LEU A 214 0.32 10.35 -18.20
N LEU A 215 -0.03 9.21 -18.77
CA LEU A 215 -0.40 8.01 -18.00
C LEU A 215 0.76 7.56 -17.10
N GLN A 216 1.98 7.49 -17.63
CA GLN A 216 3.15 7.12 -16.84
C GLN A 216 3.37 8.09 -15.67
N LYS A 217 3.34 9.40 -15.94
CA LYS A 217 3.48 10.45 -14.92
C LYS A 217 2.37 10.39 -13.87
N ALA A 218 1.13 10.10 -14.28
CA ALA A 218 0.00 9.99 -13.36
C ALA A 218 0.20 8.83 -12.36
N PHE A 219 0.60 7.65 -12.82
CA PHE A 219 0.88 6.53 -11.94
C PHE A 219 2.09 6.78 -11.03
N ASP A 220 3.19 7.30 -11.56
CA ASP A 220 4.39 7.61 -10.78
C ASP A 220 4.10 8.66 -9.71
N HIS A 221 3.33 9.69 -10.06
CA HIS A 221 3.02 10.79 -9.15
C HIS A 221 1.95 10.41 -8.13
N PHE A 222 0.77 10.00 -8.58
CA PHE A 222 -0.34 9.74 -7.67
C PHE A 222 -0.18 8.41 -6.93
N LEU A 223 0.00 7.29 -7.64
CA LEU A 223 0.13 5.99 -6.99
C LEU A 223 1.48 5.89 -6.25
N GLY A 224 2.58 6.27 -6.92
CA GLY A 224 3.93 6.16 -6.37
C GLY A 224 4.22 7.19 -5.28
N SER A 225 4.20 8.49 -5.62
CA SER A 225 4.69 9.54 -4.73
C SER A 225 3.64 9.99 -3.72
N ILE A 226 2.40 10.29 -4.14
CA ILE A 226 1.36 10.83 -3.24
C ILE A 226 0.80 9.73 -2.34
N LEU A 227 0.31 8.62 -2.91
CA LEU A 227 -0.25 7.52 -2.13
C LEU A 227 0.83 6.63 -1.51
N GLY A 228 2.08 6.73 -1.95
CA GLY A 228 3.23 6.01 -1.43
C GLY A 228 3.11 4.49 -1.62
N ILE A 229 2.52 4.07 -2.73
CA ILE A 229 2.39 2.67 -3.13
C ILE A 229 3.55 2.32 -4.06
N ARG A 230 4.31 1.29 -3.72
CA ARG A 230 5.39 0.80 -4.59
C ARG A 230 4.81 0.18 -5.84
N LEU A 231 5.23 0.69 -7.01
CA LEU A 231 4.73 0.27 -8.32
C LEU A 231 5.28 -1.09 -8.75
N LYS A 232 6.44 -1.45 -8.24
CA LYS A 232 7.02 -2.79 -8.42
C LYS A 232 6.92 -3.53 -7.09
N ASP A 233 6.62 -4.82 -7.16
CA ASP A 233 6.70 -5.62 -5.95
C ASP A 233 8.15 -5.61 -5.44
N ASP A 234 8.32 -5.29 -4.16
CA ASP A 234 9.49 -5.74 -3.47
C ASP A 234 9.36 -7.27 -3.40
N VAL A 235 10.17 -7.92 -4.15
CA VAL A 235 10.40 -9.36 -4.01
C VAL A 235 11.15 -9.55 -2.68
N VAL A 236 10.47 -9.29 -1.56
CA VAL A 236 10.99 -9.54 -0.23
C VAL A 236 10.17 -10.69 0.35
N GLY A 237 10.73 -11.86 0.29
CA GLY A 237 10.28 -13.04 1.05
C GLY A 237 9.67 -14.19 0.24
N ASP A 238 8.87 -13.94 -0.80
CA ASP A 238 8.23 -15.04 -1.54
C ASP A 238 9.07 -15.58 -2.72
N SER A 239 10.06 -14.80 -3.19
CA SER A 239 10.90 -15.29 -4.30
C SER A 239 11.82 -16.43 -3.88
N GLU A 240 12.31 -16.44 -2.65
CA GLU A 240 13.12 -17.57 -2.17
C GLU A 240 12.25 -18.84 -2.08
N ASN A 241 11.09 -18.75 -1.42
CA ASN A 241 10.16 -19.90 -1.32
C ASN A 241 9.61 -20.34 -2.70
N PHE A 242 9.31 -19.41 -3.60
CA PHE A 242 8.86 -19.73 -4.96
C PHE A 242 9.99 -20.31 -5.81
N THR A 243 11.20 -19.75 -5.70
CA THR A 243 12.40 -20.25 -6.38
C THR A 243 12.78 -21.63 -5.84
N ASP A 244 12.74 -21.82 -4.52
CA ASP A 244 12.98 -23.11 -3.88
C ASP A 244 11.96 -24.17 -4.35
N GLY A 245 10.67 -23.84 -4.38
CA GLY A 245 9.63 -24.74 -4.86
C GLY A 245 9.77 -25.09 -6.36
N LEU A 246 10.10 -24.11 -7.21
CA LEU A 246 10.40 -24.38 -8.62
C LEU A 246 11.65 -25.26 -8.78
N MET A 247 12.68 -24.97 -8.01
CA MET A 247 13.91 -25.77 -8.04
C MET A 247 13.66 -27.20 -7.57
N GLU A 248 12.84 -27.41 -6.57
CA GLU A 248 12.42 -28.75 -6.11
C GLU A 248 11.78 -29.54 -7.27
N VAL A 249 10.80 -28.95 -7.98
CA VAL A 249 10.16 -29.58 -9.14
C VAL A 249 11.17 -29.89 -10.25
N ILE A 250 12.07 -28.95 -10.57
CA ILE A 250 13.08 -29.12 -11.62
C ILE A 250 14.09 -30.22 -11.25
N LEU A 251 14.51 -30.26 -9.98
CA LEU A 251 15.43 -31.28 -9.48
C LEU A 251 14.79 -32.67 -9.44
N GLU A 252 13.49 -32.77 -9.10
CA GLU A 252 12.74 -34.03 -9.22
C GLU A 252 12.64 -34.53 -10.65
N LEU A 253 12.37 -33.63 -11.63
CA LEU A 253 12.35 -34.00 -13.05
C LEU A 253 13.71 -34.48 -13.53
N ARG A 254 14.80 -33.81 -13.09
CA ARG A 254 16.17 -34.24 -13.39
C ARG A 254 16.49 -35.60 -12.76
N ALA A 255 16.07 -35.87 -11.53
CA ALA A 255 16.25 -37.13 -10.85
C ALA A 255 15.53 -38.28 -11.60
N LYS A 256 14.26 -38.07 -12.00
CA LYS A 256 13.50 -39.04 -12.82
C LYS A 256 14.17 -39.31 -14.17
N ALA A 257 14.71 -38.32 -14.85
CA ALA A 257 15.46 -38.50 -16.10
C ALA A 257 16.70 -39.40 -15.87
N ARG A 258 17.42 -39.20 -14.76
CA ARG A 258 18.58 -40.06 -14.39
C ARG A 258 18.20 -41.50 -14.04
N GLU A 259 17.10 -41.69 -13.30
CA GLU A 259 16.56 -43.03 -13.00
C GLU A 259 16.22 -43.81 -14.29
N ASN A 260 15.62 -43.10 -15.26
CA ASN A 260 15.29 -43.65 -16.58
C ASN A 260 16.47 -43.76 -17.54
N LYS A 261 17.70 -43.39 -17.09
CA LYS A 261 18.92 -43.32 -17.90
C LYS A 261 18.81 -42.39 -19.10
N ASP A 262 17.91 -41.38 -19.01
CA ASP A 262 17.77 -40.28 -19.98
C ASP A 262 18.81 -39.19 -19.66
N TRP A 263 20.07 -39.49 -20.01
CA TRP A 263 21.19 -38.57 -19.79
C TRP A 263 21.07 -37.26 -20.57
N PRO A 264 20.57 -37.27 -21.84
CA PRO A 264 20.37 -36.03 -22.60
C PRO A 264 19.44 -35.01 -21.89
N THR A 265 18.33 -35.47 -21.36
CA THR A 265 17.37 -34.59 -20.62
C THR A 265 17.99 -34.09 -19.32
N SER A 266 18.67 -34.95 -18.57
CA SER A 266 19.36 -34.56 -17.33
C SER A 266 20.45 -33.48 -17.57
N ASP A 267 21.23 -33.63 -18.61
CA ASP A 267 22.28 -32.66 -18.98
C ASP A 267 21.69 -31.35 -19.51
N LEU A 268 20.64 -31.42 -20.32
CA LEU A 268 19.93 -30.24 -20.80
C LEU A 268 19.37 -29.38 -19.64
N ILE A 269 18.79 -30.01 -18.61
CA ILE A 269 18.31 -29.32 -17.41
C ILE A 269 19.48 -28.61 -16.72
N ARG A 270 20.58 -29.30 -16.48
CA ARG A 270 21.76 -28.74 -15.83
C ARG A 270 22.35 -27.57 -16.63
N ASP A 271 22.47 -27.68 -17.95
CA ASP A 271 23.01 -26.62 -18.79
C ASP A 271 22.10 -25.38 -18.85
N LYS A 272 20.77 -25.58 -18.86
CA LYS A 272 19.81 -24.46 -18.74
C LYS A 272 19.90 -23.74 -17.41
N LEU A 273 20.02 -24.47 -16.30
CA LEU A 273 20.19 -23.89 -14.97
C LEU A 273 21.51 -23.12 -14.88
N SER A 274 22.58 -23.67 -15.41
CA SER A 274 23.92 -23.03 -15.48
C SER A 274 23.88 -21.69 -16.23
N ARG A 275 23.08 -21.57 -17.31
CA ARG A 275 22.90 -20.31 -18.05
C ARG A 275 22.12 -19.24 -17.26
N LEU A 276 21.46 -19.63 -16.20
CA LEU A 276 20.76 -18.76 -15.26
C LEU A 276 21.58 -18.52 -13.99
N ASP A 277 22.89 -18.81 -14.03
CA ASP A 277 23.81 -18.72 -12.89
C ASP A 277 23.42 -19.61 -11.70
N ILE A 278 22.65 -20.68 -11.96
CA ILE A 278 22.26 -21.67 -10.95
C ILE A 278 23.15 -22.89 -11.06
N GLN A 279 23.92 -23.17 -10.04
CA GLN A 279 24.82 -24.33 -9.93
C GLN A 279 24.15 -25.45 -9.16
N VAL A 280 24.06 -26.64 -9.77
CA VAL A 280 23.52 -27.86 -9.13
C VAL A 280 24.67 -28.80 -8.77
N LYS A 281 24.73 -29.26 -7.52
CA LYS A 281 25.74 -30.20 -7.03
C LYS A 281 25.05 -31.48 -6.55
N ASP A 282 25.51 -32.60 -7.10
CA ASP A 282 25.10 -33.94 -6.67
C ASP A 282 25.97 -34.35 -5.47
N GLY A 283 25.38 -34.57 -4.30
CA GLY A 283 26.04 -35.01 -3.07
C GLY A 283 25.58 -36.41 -2.61
N LYS A 284 26.26 -36.96 -1.61
CA LYS A 284 25.88 -38.26 -1.02
C LYS A 284 24.54 -38.20 -0.28
N ASP A 285 24.19 -37.02 0.23
CA ASP A 285 22.99 -36.73 1.02
C ASP A 285 21.87 -36.11 0.20
N GLY A 286 22.02 -36.05 -1.15
CA GLY A 286 21.02 -35.46 -2.06
C GLY A 286 21.60 -34.42 -3.02
N VAL A 287 20.73 -33.79 -3.79
CA VAL A 287 21.07 -32.73 -4.75
C VAL A 287 20.91 -31.37 -4.09
N THR A 288 21.95 -30.54 -4.16
CA THR A 288 21.90 -29.15 -3.65
C THR A 288 22.08 -28.18 -4.80
N TRP A 289 21.58 -26.97 -4.65
CA TRP A 289 21.74 -25.91 -5.63
C TRP A 289 22.12 -24.59 -5.00
N SER A 290 22.75 -23.71 -5.76
CA SER A 290 23.11 -22.33 -5.34
C SER A 290 23.17 -21.40 -6.53
N ILE A 291 22.85 -20.12 -6.30
CA ILE A 291 23.05 -19.06 -7.30
C ILE A 291 24.50 -18.58 -7.20
N VAL A 292 25.19 -18.58 -8.31
CA VAL A 292 26.57 -18.09 -8.42
C VAL A 292 26.48 -16.63 -8.82
N LYS A 293 26.87 -15.72 -7.93
CA LYS A 293 26.97 -14.28 -8.23
C LYS A 293 28.28 -13.95 -8.89
#